data_7a1598f6d40a8b5c83f2ced02656fd70
#
_entry.id   7a1598f6d40a8b5c83f2ced02656fd70
#
_cell.length_a   1.000
_cell.length_b   1.000
_cell.length_c   1.000
_cell.angle_alpha   90.00
_cell.angle_beta   90.00
_cell.angle_gamma   90.00
#
_symmetry.space_group_name_H-M   'P 1'
#
loop_
_entity.id
_entity.type
_entity.pdbx_description
1 polymer ?
#
loop_
_entity_poly.entity_id
_entity_poly.type
_entity_poly.pdbx_seq_one_letter_code
_entity_poly.pdbx_strand_id
1 'polypeptide(L)'
;MASGVNSKADGQAAAATGANSTALGQGSTASGANTTAVGQGSTAVGANSVAIGTGSVASEPNTVSFGSQGNERRLTNVAPGVNGTDAVNMNQLWRVQSGINDVAHRAYSGIAAATALTMIPEVDPGKTIAVGVGAGSYQGYSAGAIGVSVRFTDSLKAKLGVGIGGGSNTYGGGVSYQW
;
A
#
# COMPACT_ATOMS: atom_id res chain seq x y z
N MET A 1 24.38 24.34 29.92
CA MET A 1 25.00 25.64 29.61
C MET A 1 24.37 26.19 28.34
N ALA A 2 23.90 27.42 28.37
CA ALA A 2 23.42 28.12 27.16
C ALA A 2 24.53 29.10 26.70
N SER A 3 25.15 28.83 25.56
CA SER A 3 26.25 29.66 25.00
C SER A 3 25.96 30.16 23.59
N GLY A 4 24.97 29.60 22.91
CA GLY A 4 24.49 30.12 21.63
C GLY A 4 23.73 31.45 21.82
N VAL A 5 23.76 32.30 20.79
CA VAL A 5 22.93 33.52 20.77
C VAL A 5 21.45 33.14 20.87
N ASN A 6 20.69 33.79 21.78
CA ASN A 6 19.27 33.48 22.03
C ASN A 6 19.00 32.01 22.39
N SER A 7 19.95 31.35 23.07
CA SER A 7 19.79 29.95 23.45
C SER A 7 19.26 29.76 24.86
N LYS A 8 18.62 28.61 25.13
CA LYS A 8 18.12 28.21 26.44
C LYS A 8 18.56 26.77 26.76
N ALA A 9 19.19 26.57 27.91
CA ALA A 9 19.48 25.26 28.46
C ALA A 9 18.89 25.11 29.84
N ASP A 10 18.10 24.05 30.08
CA ASP A 10 17.45 23.74 31.32
C ASP A 10 17.59 22.24 31.63
N GLY A 11 18.23 21.95 32.75
CA GLY A 11 18.57 20.61 33.19
C GLY A 11 20.06 20.49 33.56
N GLN A 12 20.38 19.53 34.43
CA GLN A 12 21.78 19.25 34.79
C GLN A 12 22.56 18.83 33.54
N ALA A 13 23.67 19.47 33.27
CA ALA A 13 24.50 19.27 32.07
C ALA A 13 23.81 19.49 30.73
N ALA A 14 22.68 20.19 30.69
CA ALA A 14 22.03 20.59 29.44
C ALA A 14 22.91 21.59 28.69
N ALA A 15 23.02 21.47 27.36
CA ALA A 15 23.88 22.29 26.50
C ALA A 15 23.08 22.82 25.28
N ALA A 16 22.90 24.13 25.20
CA ALA A 16 22.34 24.82 24.05
C ALA A 16 23.43 25.73 23.46
N THR A 17 24.15 25.22 22.49
CA THR A 17 25.33 25.89 21.92
C THR A 17 25.06 26.49 20.53
N GLY A 18 24.03 26.01 19.85
CA GLY A 18 23.58 26.59 18.59
C GLY A 18 22.86 27.93 18.77
N ALA A 19 22.91 28.81 17.78
CA ALA A 19 22.09 30.01 17.78
C ALA A 19 20.60 29.67 17.75
N ASN A 20 19.78 30.38 18.54
CA ASN A 20 18.34 30.14 18.70
C ASN A 20 17.99 28.70 19.11
N SER A 21 18.83 28.07 19.91
CA SER A 21 18.65 26.67 20.30
C SER A 21 18.06 26.50 21.71
N THR A 22 17.34 25.42 21.90
CA THR A 22 16.73 25.06 23.19
C THR A 22 17.09 23.63 23.58
N ALA A 23 17.72 23.45 24.73
CA ALA A 23 18.00 22.14 25.31
C ALA A 23 17.26 22.00 26.63
N LEU A 24 16.34 21.04 26.72
CA LEU A 24 15.50 20.82 27.90
C LEU A 24 15.60 19.36 28.35
N GLY A 25 16.17 19.13 29.50
CA GLY A 25 16.39 17.83 30.12
C GLY A 25 17.85 17.59 30.51
N GLN A 26 18.07 16.67 31.47
CA GLN A 26 19.40 16.32 31.90
C GLN A 26 20.26 15.82 30.71
N GLY A 27 21.42 16.38 30.51
CA GLY A 27 22.34 15.98 29.43
C GLY A 27 21.81 16.23 28.01
N SER A 28 20.73 17.00 27.87
CA SER A 28 20.22 17.36 26.52
C SER A 28 21.18 18.28 25.78
N THR A 29 21.30 18.12 24.46
CA THR A 29 22.24 18.88 23.64
C THR A 29 21.54 19.44 22.40
N ALA A 30 21.55 20.76 22.23
CA ALA A 30 21.06 21.46 21.05
C ALA A 30 22.20 22.30 20.45
N SER A 31 22.94 21.75 19.49
CA SER A 31 24.16 22.35 18.94
C SER A 31 24.00 22.93 17.54
N GLY A 32 23.01 22.47 16.79
CA GLY A 32 22.66 23.09 15.51
C GLY A 32 21.97 24.43 15.67
N ALA A 33 22.01 25.27 14.63
CA ALA A 33 21.23 26.51 14.60
C ALA A 33 19.73 26.22 14.52
N ASN A 34 18.91 26.98 15.27
CA ASN A 34 17.45 26.85 15.34
C ASN A 34 17.01 25.44 15.77
N THR A 35 17.71 24.80 16.71
CA THR A 35 17.40 23.43 17.14
C THR A 35 16.71 23.38 18.48
N THR A 36 15.92 22.33 18.69
CA THR A 36 15.28 22.03 19.96
C THR A 36 15.52 20.59 20.35
N ALA A 37 16.11 20.36 21.52
CA ALA A 37 16.31 19.05 22.12
C ALA A 37 15.50 18.94 23.43
N VAL A 38 14.51 18.08 23.48
CA VAL A 38 13.64 17.88 24.64
C VAL A 38 13.68 16.43 25.10
N GLY A 39 14.15 16.23 26.32
CA GLY A 39 14.27 14.92 26.97
C GLY A 39 15.69 14.65 27.47
N GLN A 40 15.81 13.78 28.46
CA GLN A 40 17.12 13.37 28.97
C GLN A 40 18.00 12.82 27.85
N GLY A 41 19.22 13.34 27.70
CA GLY A 41 20.18 12.88 26.71
C GLY A 41 19.73 13.08 25.25
N SER A 42 18.69 13.86 25.01
CA SER A 42 18.26 14.18 23.63
C SER A 42 19.31 15.06 22.92
N THR A 43 19.49 14.88 21.62
CA THR A 43 20.54 15.57 20.86
C THR A 43 19.97 16.08 19.52
N ALA A 44 20.06 17.39 19.29
CA ALA A 44 19.66 18.02 18.03
C ALA A 44 20.86 18.78 17.43
N VAL A 45 21.41 18.26 16.34
CA VAL A 45 22.61 18.79 15.68
C VAL A 45 22.34 19.30 14.26
N GLY A 46 21.36 18.73 13.56
CA GLY A 46 20.94 19.22 12.26
C GLY A 46 20.28 20.60 12.36
N ALA A 47 20.65 21.56 11.53
CA ALA A 47 20.02 22.88 11.54
C ALA A 47 18.49 22.78 11.34
N ASN A 48 17.72 23.59 12.06
CA ASN A 48 16.25 23.59 12.06
C ASN A 48 15.65 22.23 12.49
N SER A 49 16.36 21.41 13.27
CA SER A 49 15.87 20.11 13.70
C SER A 49 15.34 20.11 15.14
N VAL A 50 14.50 19.14 15.43
CA VAL A 50 13.90 18.94 16.76
C VAL A 50 14.07 17.48 17.18
N ALA A 51 14.65 17.24 18.34
CA ALA A 51 14.73 15.91 18.96
C ALA A 51 13.78 15.84 20.17
N ILE A 52 12.82 14.92 20.16
CA ILE A 52 11.79 14.81 21.18
C ILE A 52 11.84 13.43 21.86
N GLY A 53 12.04 13.44 23.17
CA GLY A 53 12.07 12.24 24.01
C GLY A 53 13.48 11.86 24.44
N THR A 54 13.57 11.09 25.51
CA THR A 54 14.84 10.62 26.10
C THR A 54 15.70 9.92 25.04
N GLY A 55 16.94 10.36 24.88
CA GLY A 55 17.90 9.77 23.94
C GLY A 55 17.53 9.93 22.46
N SER A 56 16.56 10.80 22.12
CA SER A 56 16.25 11.10 20.73
C SER A 56 17.38 11.85 20.05
N VAL A 57 17.67 11.53 18.78
CA VAL A 57 18.76 12.14 18.03
C VAL A 57 18.21 12.69 16.69
N ALA A 58 18.34 13.99 16.48
CA ALA A 58 18.01 14.66 15.23
C ALA A 58 19.32 15.19 14.59
N SER A 59 19.90 14.40 13.70
CA SER A 59 21.17 14.70 13.01
C SER A 59 20.97 15.40 11.69
N GLU A 60 19.86 15.14 11.03
CA GLU A 60 19.56 15.71 9.72
C GLU A 60 18.87 17.07 9.83
N PRO A 61 19.18 18.04 8.96
CA PRO A 61 18.51 19.35 8.98
C PRO A 61 17.03 19.24 8.58
N ASN A 62 16.21 20.16 9.12
CA ASN A 62 14.78 20.27 8.85
C ASN A 62 13.98 19.01 9.21
N THR A 63 14.38 18.29 10.26
CA THR A 63 13.72 17.06 10.72
C THR A 63 13.20 17.17 12.14
N VAL A 64 12.19 16.35 12.45
CA VAL A 64 11.77 16.08 13.83
C VAL A 64 12.01 14.60 14.11
N SER A 65 12.85 14.29 15.11
CA SER A 65 13.13 12.94 15.53
C SER A 65 12.47 12.61 16.86
N PHE A 66 11.77 11.48 16.93
CA PHE A 66 11.15 10.95 18.16
C PHE A 66 11.93 9.77 18.73
N GLY A 67 13.11 9.47 18.24
CA GLY A 67 13.95 8.37 18.69
C GLY A 67 15.37 8.51 18.19
N SER A 68 16.06 7.39 18.08
CA SER A 68 17.36 7.25 17.46
C SER A 68 17.41 5.94 16.69
N GLN A 69 18.39 5.79 15.81
CA GLN A 69 18.57 4.54 15.06
C GLN A 69 18.67 3.34 16.02
N GLY A 70 17.82 2.33 15.82
CA GLY A 70 17.69 1.16 16.68
C GLY A 70 16.85 1.38 17.95
N ASN A 71 16.34 2.60 18.19
CA ASN A 71 15.46 2.95 19.31
C ASN A 71 14.34 3.88 18.84
N GLU A 72 13.66 3.50 17.78
CA GLU A 72 12.53 4.22 17.21
C GLU A 72 11.32 4.17 18.14
N ARG A 73 10.49 5.21 18.10
CA ARG A 73 9.24 5.29 18.87
C ARG A 73 8.03 5.34 17.98
N ARG A 74 6.98 4.64 18.40
CA ARG A 74 5.67 4.75 17.76
C ARG A 74 5.02 6.08 18.13
N LEU A 75 4.44 6.74 17.14
CA LEU A 75 3.51 7.84 17.35
C LEU A 75 2.11 7.25 17.50
N THR A 76 1.51 7.42 18.67
CA THR A 76 0.15 6.95 18.97
C THR A 76 -0.84 8.10 18.95
N ASN A 77 -2.13 7.78 18.79
CA ASN A 77 -3.23 8.77 18.75
C ASN A 77 -3.10 9.76 17.58
N VAL A 78 -2.49 9.34 16.48
CA VAL A 78 -2.41 10.13 15.25
C VAL A 78 -3.73 10.01 14.51
N ALA A 79 -4.40 11.13 14.27
CA ALA A 79 -5.60 11.19 13.44
C ALA A 79 -5.29 10.79 11.99
N PRO A 80 -6.29 10.34 11.21
CA PRO A 80 -6.09 10.12 9.79
C PRO A 80 -5.64 11.41 9.08
N GLY A 81 -4.58 11.32 8.28
CA GLY A 81 -4.14 12.43 7.44
C GLY A 81 -5.20 12.82 6.41
N VAL A 82 -5.36 14.10 6.18
CA VAL A 82 -6.32 14.70 5.23
C VAL A 82 -5.60 15.41 4.09
N ASN A 83 -4.50 16.12 4.42
CA ASN A 83 -3.69 16.85 3.46
C ASN A 83 -2.49 16.02 3.00
N GLY A 84 -1.93 16.34 1.84
CA GLY A 84 -0.81 15.59 1.25
C GLY A 84 0.49 15.64 2.08
N THR A 85 0.57 16.49 3.09
CA THR A 85 1.72 16.62 4.01
C THR A 85 1.45 16.08 5.42
N ASP A 86 0.26 15.55 5.68
CA ASP A 86 -0.08 14.97 6.97
C ASP A 86 0.54 13.58 7.14
N ALA A 87 0.79 13.18 8.39
CA ALA A 87 1.20 11.82 8.70
C ALA A 87 0.05 10.84 8.46
N VAL A 88 0.37 9.69 7.88
CA VAL A 88 -0.57 8.59 7.67
C VAL A 88 -0.60 7.68 8.89
N ASN A 89 -1.78 7.32 9.38
CA ASN A 89 -1.92 6.33 10.44
C ASN A 89 -2.15 4.91 9.88
N MET A 90 -2.00 3.90 10.74
CA MET A 90 -2.11 2.48 10.35
C MET A 90 -3.48 2.11 9.77
N ASN A 91 -4.57 2.75 10.18
CA ASN A 91 -5.90 2.47 9.62
C ASN A 91 -5.98 2.84 8.13
N GLN A 92 -5.32 3.92 7.72
CA GLN A 92 -5.26 4.32 6.31
C GLN A 92 -4.43 3.32 5.50
N LEU A 93 -3.31 2.83 6.04
CA LEU A 93 -2.49 1.81 5.40
C LEU A 93 -3.24 0.48 5.24
N TRP A 94 -3.97 0.03 6.27
CA TRP A 94 -4.77 -1.20 6.20
C TRP A 94 -5.89 -1.13 5.15
N ARG A 95 -6.51 0.04 4.97
CA ARG A 95 -7.51 0.23 3.89
C ARG A 95 -6.87 0.08 2.51
N VAL A 96 -5.70 0.63 2.30
CA VAL A 96 -4.95 0.46 1.04
C VAL A 96 -4.60 -1.01 0.81
N GLN A 97 -4.11 -1.70 1.84
CA GLN A 97 -3.79 -3.13 1.75
C GLN A 97 -5.02 -3.98 1.43
N SER A 98 -6.16 -3.71 2.07
CA SER A 98 -7.43 -4.38 1.75
C SER A 98 -7.85 -4.13 0.31
N GLY A 99 -7.74 -2.89 -0.18
CA GLY A 99 -8.06 -2.55 -1.57
C GLY A 99 -7.16 -3.28 -2.58
N ILE A 100 -5.87 -3.42 -2.29
CA ILE A 100 -4.93 -4.20 -3.13
C ILE A 100 -5.35 -5.68 -3.16
N ASN A 101 -5.70 -6.26 -2.03
CA ASN A 101 -6.14 -7.66 -1.94
C ASN A 101 -7.45 -7.88 -2.72
N ASP A 102 -8.41 -6.95 -2.64
CA ASP A 102 -9.66 -7.00 -3.39
C ASP A 102 -9.42 -6.93 -4.92
N VAL A 103 -8.52 -6.05 -5.36
CA VAL A 103 -8.14 -5.96 -6.78
C VAL A 103 -7.48 -7.26 -7.24
N ALA A 104 -6.55 -7.81 -6.47
CA ALA A 104 -5.88 -9.08 -6.78
C ALA A 104 -6.91 -10.23 -6.86
N HIS A 105 -7.82 -10.33 -5.88
CA HIS A 105 -8.89 -11.32 -5.87
C HIS A 105 -9.76 -11.24 -7.13
N ARG A 106 -10.23 -10.05 -7.47
CA ARG A 106 -11.07 -9.83 -8.67
C ARG A 106 -10.31 -10.13 -9.96
N ALA A 107 -9.05 -9.71 -10.06
CA ALA A 107 -8.21 -9.96 -11.24
C ALA A 107 -7.97 -11.46 -11.44
N TYR A 108 -7.57 -12.19 -10.40
CA TYR A 108 -7.28 -13.62 -10.49
C TYR A 108 -8.54 -14.45 -10.72
N SER A 109 -9.67 -14.09 -10.09
CA SER A 109 -10.97 -14.69 -10.36
C SER A 109 -11.44 -14.44 -11.80
N GLY A 110 -11.20 -13.25 -12.34
CA GLY A 110 -11.51 -12.91 -13.73
C GLY A 110 -10.67 -13.72 -14.73
N ILE A 111 -9.37 -13.90 -14.46
CA ILE A 111 -8.50 -14.74 -15.29
C ILE A 111 -8.96 -16.21 -15.24
N ALA A 112 -9.27 -16.73 -14.05
CA ALA A 112 -9.81 -18.09 -13.93
C ALA A 112 -11.13 -18.27 -14.69
N ALA A 113 -12.02 -17.27 -14.65
CA ALA A 113 -13.28 -17.27 -15.38
C ALA A 113 -13.08 -17.18 -16.91
N ALA A 114 -12.11 -16.37 -17.37
CA ALA A 114 -11.74 -16.31 -18.78
C ALA A 114 -11.15 -17.66 -19.27
N THR A 115 -10.31 -18.29 -18.44
CA THR A 115 -9.78 -19.63 -18.71
C THR A 115 -10.91 -20.66 -18.81
N ALA A 116 -11.88 -20.63 -17.87
CA ALA A 116 -13.03 -21.51 -17.90
C ALA A 116 -13.87 -21.35 -19.19
N LEU A 117 -14.02 -20.13 -19.70
CA LEU A 117 -14.72 -19.85 -20.96
C LEU A 117 -14.04 -20.50 -22.17
N THR A 118 -12.71 -20.57 -22.19
CA THR A 118 -11.99 -21.24 -23.31
C THR A 118 -12.20 -22.75 -23.32
N MET A 119 -12.50 -23.34 -22.15
CA MET A 119 -12.71 -24.78 -22.00
C MET A 119 -14.13 -25.24 -22.38
N ILE A 120 -15.05 -24.32 -22.73
CA ILE A 120 -16.39 -24.71 -23.21
C ILE A 120 -16.26 -25.42 -24.57
N PRO A 121 -16.79 -26.65 -24.70
CA PRO A 121 -16.72 -27.41 -25.94
C PRO A 121 -17.38 -26.68 -27.13
N GLU A 122 -16.86 -26.92 -28.30
CA GLU A 122 -17.49 -26.50 -29.55
C GLU A 122 -18.49 -27.54 -30.05
N VAL A 123 -19.40 -27.10 -30.92
CA VAL A 123 -20.34 -28.00 -31.59
C VAL A 123 -19.62 -28.88 -32.64
N ASP A 124 -19.83 -30.20 -32.58
CA ASP A 124 -19.25 -31.19 -33.51
C ASP A 124 -19.83 -31.05 -34.95
N PRO A 125 -19.13 -31.61 -35.94
CA PRO A 125 -19.67 -31.78 -37.31
C PRO A 125 -20.99 -32.58 -37.28
N GLY A 126 -21.97 -32.14 -38.07
CA GLY A 126 -23.29 -32.79 -38.11
C GLY A 126 -24.23 -32.50 -36.93
N LYS A 127 -23.82 -31.66 -35.99
CA LYS A 127 -24.66 -31.13 -34.89
C LYS A 127 -24.86 -29.63 -35.08
N THR A 128 -25.98 -29.12 -34.58
CA THR A 128 -26.33 -27.67 -34.77
C THR A 128 -26.03 -26.87 -33.50
N ILE A 129 -26.27 -27.41 -32.30
CA ILE A 129 -26.11 -26.71 -31.04
C ILE A 129 -25.40 -27.62 -30.05
N ALA A 130 -24.44 -27.04 -29.32
CA ALA A 130 -23.84 -27.66 -28.16
C ALA A 130 -23.93 -26.71 -26.97
N VAL A 131 -24.33 -27.25 -25.82
CA VAL A 131 -24.24 -26.55 -24.53
C VAL A 131 -23.16 -27.22 -23.71
N GLY A 132 -22.26 -26.44 -23.17
CA GLY A 132 -21.13 -26.96 -22.44
C GLY A 132 -20.80 -26.20 -21.19
N VAL A 133 -20.07 -26.84 -20.32
CA VAL A 133 -19.49 -26.24 -19.11
C VAL A 133 -17.97 -26.30 -19.20
N GLY A 134 -17.31 -25.30 -18.65
CA GLY A 134 -15.87 -25.24 -18.52
C GLY A 134 -15.45 -24.93 -17.09
N ALA A 135 -14.25 -25.30 -16.71
CA ALA A 135 -13.64 -24.94 -15.44
C ALA A 135 -12.24 -24.40 -15.68
N GLY A 136 -11.83 -23.44 -14.85
CA GLY A 136 -10.50 -22.85 -14.90
C GLY A 136 -10.01 -22.50 -13.51
N SER A 137 -8.70 -22.46 -13.35
CA SER A 137 -8.08 -22.01 -12.10
C SER A 137 -6.85 -21.17 -12.41
N TYR A 138 -6.63 -20.12 -11.59
CA TYR A 138 -5.46 -19.25 -11.68
C TYR A 138 -5.05 -18.79 -10.30
N GLN A 139 -3.79 -18.96 -9.90
CA GLN A 139 -3.22 -18.54 -8.61
C GLN A 139 -4.07 -18.95 -7.38
N GLY A 140 -4.65 -20.16 -7.41
CA GLY A 140 -5.49 -20.67 -6.33
C GLY A 140 -6.97 -20.24 -6.38
N TYR A 141 -7.36 -19.40 -7.35
CA TYR A 141 -8.73 -19.00 -7.59
C TYR A 141 -9.35 -19.87 -8.69
N SER A 142 -10.52 -20.41 -8.44
CA SER A 142 -11.24 -21.28 -9.38
C SER A 142 -12.51 -20.59 -9.89
N ALA A 143 -12.88 -20.90 -11.12
CA ALA A 143 -14.09 -20.43 -11.77
C ALA A 143 -14.71 -21.51 -12.63
N GLY A 144 -16.04 -21.42 -12.79
CA GLY A 144 -16.80 -22.21 -13.76
C GLY A 144 -17.28 -21.35 -14.91
N ALA A 145 -17.57 -21.96 -16.04
CA ALA A 145 -18.22 -21.30 -17.15
C ALA A 145 -19.31 -22.18 -17.75
N ILE A 146 -20.35 -21.52 -18.28
CA ILE A 146 -21.38 -22.17 -19.09
C ILE A 146 -21.48 -21.42 -20.40
N GLY A 147 -21.69 -22.14 -21.48
CA GLY A 147 -21.85 -21.50 -22.79
C GLY A 147 -22.54 -22.39 -23.81
N VAL A 148 -22.84 -21.75 -24.93
CA VAL A 148 -23.52 -22.35 -26.08
C VAL A 148 -22.66 -22.13 -27.32
N SER A 149 -22.48 -23.15 -28.11
CA SER A 149 -21.89 -23.11 -29.44
C SER A 149 -22.94 -23.51 -30.48
N VAL A 150 -23.04 -22.72 -31.54
CA VAL A 150 -24.03 -22.92 -32.60
C VAL A 150 -23.29 -23.00 -33.94
N ARG A 151 -23.63 -23.98 -34.74
CA ARG A 151 -23.20 -24.11 -36.15
C ARG A 151 -24.33 -23.69 -37.07
N PHE A 152 -24.13 -22.63 -37.82
CA PHE A 152 -25.12 -22.11 -38.82
C PHE A 152 -24.96 -22.81 -40.18
N THR A 153 -23.72 -23.02 -40.59
CA THR A 153 -23.34 -23.74 -41.80
C THR A 153 -22.09 -24.59 -41.52
N ASP A 154 -21.66 -25.39 -42.49
CA ASP A 154 -20.39 -26.14 -42.36
C ASP A 154 -19.17 -25.23 -42.12
N SER A 155 -19.26 -23.99 -42.61
CA SER A 155 -18.19 -23.00 -42.51
C SER A 155 -18.38 -21.94 -41.41
N LEU A 156 -19.61 -21.74 -40.87
CA LEU A 156 -19.91 -20.65 -39.94
C LEU A 156 -20.38 -21.16 -38.58
N LYS A 157 -19.65 -20.78 -37.54
CA LYS A 157 -20.00 -21.07 -36.14
C LYS A 157 -19.98 -19.82 -35.28
N ALA A 158 -20.81 -19.80 -34.22
CA ALA A 158 -20.75 -18.81 -33.16
C ALA A 158 -20.71 -19.50 -31.79
N LYS A 159 -20.07 -18.86 -30.83
CA LYS A 159 -19.94 -19.32 -29.44
C LYS A 159 -20.20 -18.14 -28.51
N LEU A 160 -21.01 -18.38 -27.48
CA LEU A 160 -21.28 -17.43 -26.39
C LEU A 160 -21.15 -18.14 -25.07
N GLY A 161 -20.65 -17.43 -24.06
CA GLY A 161 -20.54 -18.00 -22.73
C GLY A 161 -20.39 -16.98 -21.63
N VAL A 162 -20.65 -17.40 -20.40
CA VAL A 162 -20.42 -16.67 -19.18
C VAL A 162 -19.52 -17.47 -18.27
N GLY A 163 -18.43 -16.85 -17.81
CA GLY A 163 -17.57 -17.35 -16.78
C GLY A 163 -17.94 -16.74 -15.42
N ILE A 164 -18.05 -17.55 -14.40
CA ILE A 164 -18.48 -17.17 -13.05
C ILE A 164 -17.31 -17.47 -12.11
N GLY A 165 -16.70 -16.42 -11.58
CA GLY A 165 -15.65 -16.51 -10.57
C GLY A 165 -16.03 -15.80 -9.27
N GLY A 166 -15.28 -16.03 -8.20
CA GLY A 166 -15.57 -15.48 -6.87
C GLY A 166 -15.46 -13.95 -6.75
N GLY A 167 -15.06 -13.23 -7.80
CA GLY A 167 -14.89 -11.77 -7.73
C GLY A 167 -15.60 -10.98 -8.83
N SER A 168 -15.90 -11.63 -9.98
CA SER A 168 -16.59 -10.98 -11.11
C SER A 168 -17.01 -12.01 -12.15
N ASN A 169 -18.06 -11.69 -12.89
CA ASN A 169 -18.47 -12.48 -14.05
C ASN A 169 -17.74 -11.99 -15.31
N THR A 170 -17.40 -12.91 -16.18
CA THR A 170 -16.75 -12.65 -17.46
C THR A 170 -17.67 -13.14 -18.58
N TYR A 171 -17.89 -12.33 -19.60
CA TYR A 171 -18.69 -12.66 -20.74
C TYR A 171 -17.79 -12.78 -21.97
N GLY A 172 -17.99 -13.80 -22.77
CA GLY A 172 -17.22 -14.00 -23.98
C GLY A 172 -18.11 -14.44 -25.15
N GLY A 173 -17.78 -14.00 -26.34
CA GLY A 173 -18.43 -14.42 -27.57
C GLY A 173 -17.46 -14.38 -28.73
N GLY A 174 -17.64 -15.27 -29.67
CA GLY A 174 -16.82 -15.33 -30.87
C GLY A 174 -17.59 -15.93 -32.04
N VAL A 175 -17.18 -15.57 -33.23
CA VAL A 175 -17.67 -16.13 -34.50
C VAL A 175 -16.48 -16.63 -35.28
N SER A 176 -16.56 -17.80 -35.85
CA SER A 176 -15.53 -18.34 -36.73
C SER A 176 -16.12 -18.68 -38.09
N TYR A 177 -15.37 -18.34 -39.12
CA TYR A 177 -15.64 -18.75 -40.50
C TYR A 177 -14.46 -19.56 -41.01
N GLN A 178 -14.75 -20.74 -41.57
CA GLN A 178 -13.74 -21.67 -42.09
C GLN A 178 -14.05 -21.90 -43.60
N TRP A 179 -13.01 -21.87 -44.43
CA TRP A 179 -13.09 -22.11 -45.88
C TRP A 179 -12.29 -23.33 -46.27
#